data_be90a5534c73411e77bfd72d7434f3af
#
_entry.id   be90a5534c73411e77bfd72d7434f3af
#
_cell.length_a   1.000
_cell.length_b   1.000
_cell.length_c   1.000
_cell.angle_alpha   90.00
_cell.angle_beta   90.00
_cell.angle_gamma   90.00
#
_symmetry.space_group_name_H-M   'P 1'
#
loop_
_entity.id
_entity.type
_entity.pdbx_description
1 polymer ?
#
loop_
_entity_poly.entity_id
_entity_poly.type
_entity_poly.pdbx_seq_one_letter_code
_entity_poly.pdbx_strand_id
1 'polypeptide(L)'
;MVLAPLAGISDSVFRRLAREQGASLSYTEMVSAKGLYYKSPGTEDLLRIDECEGPVGVQLFGSEPDMIAFAAEKLKDRPNVLIDINMGCPVPKVVKNGEGSAMLLDPDNAARCVEAAAEKAGKPVTVKMRIGFEGKDGVDADHPYDYVGFARLMERAGASAVAVHARTRQQYYSGKANWKAVAEISDALSVPVIGNGDVKSADDARRMLSETGCSLVMTGRAALGDPWIFAEWKDPKASKKHRSAADISKMMLRHFGLLRELKGDRTALMGMRKHFGWYTKGVRKAAELRRQVNTAQSADELIEYINAAAELS
;
A
#
# COMPACT_ATOMS: atom_id res chain seq x y z
N MET A 1 -6.23 -9.39 6.74
CA MET A 1 -5.79 -7.99 6.63
C MET A 1 -4.80 -7.86 5.48
N VAL A 2 -4.87 -6.77 4.73
CA VAL A 2 -4.16 -6.55 3.46
C VAL A 2 -3.08 -5.48 3.64
N LEU A 3 -1.89 -5.66 3.05
CA LEU A 3 -0.86 -4.63 2.97
C LEU A 3 -1.14 -3.70 1.79
N ALA A 4 -1.24 -2.39 2.05
CA ALA A 4 -1.46 -1.38 1.02
C ALA A 4 -0.23 -1.21 0.09
N PRO A 5 -0.44 -0.80 -1.19
CA PRO A 5 0.66 -0.35 -2.04
C PRO A 5 1.29 0.92 -1.47
N LEU A 6 2.62 0.90 -1.28
CA LEU A 6 3.39 1.99 -0.70
C LEU A 6 4.63 2.26 -1.56
N ALA A 7 4.59 3.34 -2.34
CA ALA A 7 5.69 3.72 -3.23
C ALA A 7 7.03 3.88 -2.49
N GLY A 8 8.07 3.25 -2.99
CA GLY A 8 9.40 3.19 -2.38
C GLY A 8 9.50 2.33 -1.12
N ILE A 9 8.49 1.49 -0.81
CA ILE A 9 8.42 0.72 0.44
C ILE A 9 7.94 -0.71 0.23
N SER A 10 6.82 -0.92 -0.47
CA SER A 10 6.23 -2.25 -0.64
C SER A 10 6.93 -3.06 -1.74
N ASP A 11 8.26 -3.11 -1.67
CA ASP A 11 9.08 -3.99 -2.49
C ASP A 11 8.90 -5.47 -2.08
N SER A 12 9.51 -6.39 -2.84
CA SER A 12 9.43 -7.83 -2.60
C SER A 12 9.80 -8.21 -1.16
N VAL A 13 10.85 -7.59 -0.60
CA VAL A 13 11.28 -7.86 0.77
C VAL A 13 10.24 -7.45 1.80
N PHE A 14 9.69 -6.24 1.69
CA PHE A 14 8.69 -5.78 2.65
C PHE A 14 7.39 -6.59 2.56
N ARG A 15 6.95 -6.96 1.34
CA ARG A 15 5.78 -7.83 1.14
C ARG A 15 6.01 -9.23 1.73
N ARG A 16 7.21 -9.81 1.55
CA ARG A 16 7.60 -11.08 2.18
C ARG A 16 7.52 -11.01 3.70
N LEU A 17 8.09 -9.98 4.33
CA LEU A 17 8.01 -9.80 5.79
C LEU A 17 6.57 -9.65 6.27
N ALA A 18 5.74 -8.90 5.55
CA ALA A 18 4.31 -8.78 5.87
C ALA A 18 3.59 -10.13 5.74
N ARG A 19 3.92 -10.92 4.70
CA ARG A 19 3.35 -12.26 4.49
C ARG A 19 3.74 -13.23 5.62
N GLU A 20 4.99 -13.25 6.02
CA GLU A 20 5.48 -14.06 7.14
C GLU A 20 4.76 -13.72 8.45
N GLN A 21 4.37 -12.48 8.63
CA GLN A 21 3.54 -12.04 9.75
C GLN A 21 2.03 -12.22 9.52
N GLY A 22 1.63 -12.72 8.35
CA GLY A 22 0.25 -13.15 8.12
C GLY A 22 -0.62 -12.19 7.31
N ALA A 23 -0.04 -11.25 6.57
CA ALA A 23 -0.80 -10.52 5.55
C ALA A 23 -1.44 -11.50 4.57
N SER A 24 -2.75 -11.33 4.29
CA SER A 24 -3.49 -12.22 3.40
C SER A 24 -3.27 -11.91 1.92
N LEU A 25 -2.99 -10.64 1.63
CA LEU A 25 -2.73 -10.10 0.30
C LEU A 25 -1.81 -8.88 0.46
N SER A 26 -0.93 -8.67 -0.49
CA SER A 26 -0.12 -7.47 -0.60
C SER A 26 -0.18 -6.92 -2.03
N TYR A 27 0.28 -5.68 -2.20
CA TYR A 27 0.37 -5.06 -3.51
C TYR A 27 1.80 -4.62 -3.79
N THR A 28 2.19 -4.64 -5.08
CA THR A 28 3.44 -4.02 -5.51
C THR A 28 3.42 -2.52 -5.22
N GLU A 29 4.55 -1.86 -5.37
CA GLU A 29 4.55 -0.41 -5.59
C GLU A 29 3.75 -0.10 -6.86
N MET A 30 3.32 1.15 -7.02
CA MET A 30 2.58 1.55 -8.22
C MET A 30 3.49 1.54 -9.46
N VAL A 31 3.05 0.83 -10.49
CA VAL A 31 3.75 0.61 -11.76
C VAL A 31 3.11 1.45 -12.85
N SER A 32 3.91 2.23 -13.58
CA SER A 32 3.41 3.04 -14.69
C SER A 32 3.01 2.18 -15.88
N ALA A 33 1.75 2.24 -16.30
CA ALA A 33 1.29 1.58 -17.53
C ALA A 33 2.06 2.10 -18.75
N LYS A 34 2.26 3.41 -18.83
CA LYS A 34 3.06 4.09 -19.83
C LYS A 34 4.54 3.68 -19.76
N GLY A 35 5.07 3.52 -18.53
CA GLY A 35 6.43 3.01 -18.31
C GLY A 35 6.63 1.59 -18.85
N LEU A 36 5.63 0.72 -18.72
CA LEU A 36 5.65 -0.62 -19.30
C LEU A 36 5.58 -0.59 -20.83
N TYR A 37 4.74 0.26 -21.38
CA TYR A 37 4.59 0.41 -22.83
C TYR A 37 5.90 0.86 -23.48
N TYR A 38 6.54 1.90 -22.93
CA TYR A 38 7.79 2.46 -23.44
C TYR A 38 9.05 1.75 -22.91
N LYS A 39 8.92 0.65 -22.16
CA LYS A 39 10.03 -0.12 -21.59
C LYS A 39 10.98 0.76 -20.75
N SER A 40 10.41 1.65 -19.93
CA SER A 40 11.20 2.57 -19.10
C SER A 40 12.07 1.81 -18.10
N PRO A 41 13.34 2.20 -17.90
CA PRO A 41 14.24 1.55 -16.95
C PRO A 41 13.65 1.47 -15.55
N GLY A 42 13.88 0.34 -14.85
CA GLY A 42 13.41 0.10 -13.48
C GLY A 42 11.92 -0.25 -13.34
N THR A 43 11.11 -0.14 -14.42
CA THR A 43 9.69 -0.49 -14.34
C THR A 43 9.49 -2.00 -14.12
N GLU A 44 10.31 -2.82 -14.76
CA GLU A 44 10.26 -4.28 -14.61
C GLU A 44 10.66 -4.74 -13.19
N ASP A 45 11.57 -4.03 -12.52
CA ASP A 45 11.98 -4.34 -11.16
C ASP A 45 10.83 -4.22 -10.15
N LEU A 46 9.88 -3.29 -10.41
CA LEU A 46 8.68 -3.11 -9.60
C LEU A 46 7.68 -4.27 -9.74
N LEU A 47 7.78 -5.05 -10.83
CA LEU A 47 6.93 -6.21 -11.10
C LEU A 47 7.45 -7.51 -10.50
N ARG A 48 8.61 -7.48 -9.85
CA ARG A 48 9.17 -8.67 -9.22
C ARG A 48 8.25 -9.18 -8.11
N ILE A 49 7.89 -10.45 -8.20
CA ILE A 49 7.11 -11.19 -7.21
C ILE A 49 7.79 -12.54 -7.01
N ASP A 50 8.18 -12.82 -5.77
CA ASP A 50 8.77 -14.08 -5.35
C ASP A 50 7.71 -14.98 -4.70
N GLU A 51 7.79 -16.30 -4.85
CA GLU A 51 6.79 -17.26 -4.34
C GLU A 51 6.56 -17.12 -2.83
N CYS A 52 7.58 -16.75 -2.07
CA CYS A 52 7.50 -16.58 -0.62
C CYS A 52 6.65 -15.38 -0.16
N GLU A 53 6.23 -14.49 -1.07
CA GLU A 53 5.39 -13.34 -0.76
C GLU A 53 3.90 -13.69 -0.63
N GLY A 54 3.49 -14.87 -1.10
CA GLY A 54 2.10 -15.30 -1.19
C GLY A 54 1.31 -14.52 -2.24
N PRO A 55 0.00 -14.31 -2.05
CA PRO A 55 -0.81 -13.55 -3.02
C PRO A 55 -0.36 -12.09 -3.13
N VAL A 56 0.00 -11.65 -4.33
CA VAL A 56 0.39 -10.27 -4.63
C VAL A 56 -0.44 -9.73 -5.79
N GLY A 57 -1.05 -8.56 -5.60
CA GLY A 57 -1.64 -7.76 -6.67
C GLY A 57 -0.60 -6.81 -7.28
N VAL A 58 -0.60 -6.64 -8.60
CA VAL A 58 0.18 -5.57 -9.24
C VAL A 58 -0.68 -4.32 -9.33
N GLN A 59 -0.21 -3.21 -8.76
CA GLN A 59 -0.90 -1.94 -8.88
C GLN A 59 -0.36 -1.14 -10.07
N LEU A 60 -1.23 -0.86 -11.04
CA LEU A 60 -0.96 0.01 -12.19
C LEU A 60 -1.42 1.45 -11.91
N PHE A 61 -0.73 2.43 -12.48
CA PHE A 61 -1.25 3.79 -12.64
C PHE A 61 -1.06 4.28 -14.07
N GLY A 62 -2.02 5.06 -14.52
CA GLY A 62 -2.12 5.62 -15.86
C GLY A 62 -3.52 6.19 -16.05
N SER A 63 -3.70 7.01 -17.09
CA SER A 63 -4.99 7.62 -17.47
C SER A 63 -5.36 7.36 -18.93
N GLU A 64 -4.57 6.58 -19.65
CA GLU A 64 -4.80 6.23 -21.05
C GLU A 64 -5.29 4.77 -21.14
N PRO A 65 -6.55 4.51 -21.57
CA PRO A 65 -7.10 3.15 -21.61
C PRO A 65 -6.25 2.16 -22.40
N ASP A 66 -5.71 2.56 -23.55
CA ASP A 66 -4.86 1.69 -24.38
C ASP A 66 -3.56 1.28 -23.68
N MET A 67 -2.96 2.18 -22.89
CA MET A 67 -1.75 1.88 -22.13
C MET A 67 -2.06 0.97 -20.94
N ILE A 68 -3.21 1.17 -20.29
CA ILE A 68 -3.70 0.28 -19.24
C ILE A 68 -4.01 -1.11 -19.79
N ALA A 69 -4.70 -1.21 -20.94
CA ALA A 69 -4.96 -2.48 -21.64
C ALA A 69 -3.67 -3.23 -21.96
N PHE A 70 -2.69 -2.55 -22.55
CA PHE A 70 -1.37 -3.11 -22.86
C PHE A 70 -0.67 -3.62 -21.59
N ALA A 71 -0.67 -2.84 -20.52
CA ALA A 71 -0.06 -3.24 -19.26
C ALA A 71 -0.77 -4.45 -18.65
N ALA A 72 -2.10 -4.47 -18.66
CA ALA A 72 -2.90 -5.58 -18.17
C ALA A 72 -2.63 -6.88 -18.93
N GLU A 73 -2.56 -6.82 -20.26
CA GLU A 73 -2.22 -7.97 -21.11
C GLU A 73 -0.82 -8.53 -20.78
N LYS A 74 0.17 -7.66 -20.57
CA LYS A 74 1.51 -8.08 -20.16
C LYS A 74 1.55 -8.77 -18.78
N LEU A 75 0.61 -8.46 -17.92
CA LEU A 75 0.51 -9.04 -16.57
C LEU A 75 -0.30 -10.34 -16.53
N LYS A 76 -0.97 -10.71 -17.62
CA LYS A 76 -1.85 -11.87 -17.71
C LYS A 76 -1.17 -13.17 -17.23
N ASP A 77 0.03 -13.44 -17.73
CA ASP A 77 0.76 -14.68 -17.47
C ASP A 77 1.82 -14.56 -16.35
N ARG A 78 1.85 -13.43 -15.63
CA ARG A 78 2.76 -13.22 -14.49
C ARG A 78 2.19 -13.76 -13.18
N PRO A 79 3.01 -13.95 -12.13
CA PRO A 79 2.57 -14.57 -10.87
C PRO A 79 1.62 -13.73 -10.01
N ASN A 80 1.30 -12.49 -10.41
CA ASN A 80 0.31 -11.67 -9.69
C ASN A 80 -1.08 -12.31 -9.73
N VAL A 81 -1.80 -12.25 -8.61
CA VAL A 81 -3.15 -12.82 -8.48
C VAL A 81 -4.26 -11.89 -8.98
N LEU A 82 -3.98 -10.61 -9.09
CA LEU A 82 -4.90 -9.58 -9.58
C LEU A 82 -4.12 -8.36 -10.10
N ILE A 83 -4.82 -7.48 -10.82
CA ILE A 83 -4.34 -6.17 -11.25
C ILE A 83 -5.18 -5.11 -10.54
N ASP A 84 -4.54 -4.11 -9.95
CA ASP A 84 -5.22 -3.01 -9.26
C ASP A 84 -4.95 -1.69 -9.99
N ILE A 85 -5.97 -0.88 -10.18
CA ILE A 85 -5.84 0.44 -10.80
C ILE A 85 -5.80 1.51 -9.71
N ASN A 86 -4.71 2.29 -9.70
CA ASN A 86 -4.52 3.37 -8.74
C ASN A 86 -5.35 4.60 -9.11
N MET A 87 -6.37 4.90 -8.31
CA MET A 87 -7.19 6.11 -8.40
C MET A 87 -7.12 6.93 -7.10
N GLY A 88 -5.99 6.86 -6.39
CA GLY A 88 -5.87 7.49 -5.08
C GLY A 88 -4.55 8.18 -4.78
N CYS A 89 -3.53 8.05 -5.63
CA CYS A 89 -2.24 8.70 -5.42
C CYS A 89 -2.38 10.24 -5.46
N PRO A 90 -2.01 10.97 -4.39
CA PRO A 90 -2.19 12.41 -4.34
C PRO A 90 -0.98 13.21 -4.85
N VAL A 91 0.10 12.53 -5.23
CA VAL A 91 1.40 13.15 -5.56
C VAL A 91 1.27 14.05 -6.79
N PRO A 92 1.73 15.33 -6.72
CA PRO A 92 1.56 16.30 -7.80
C PRO A 92 2.06 15.83 -9.17
N LYS A 93 3.17 15.11 -9.23
CA LYS A 93 3.72 14.57 -10.49
C LYS A 93 2.77 13.59 -11.17
N VAL A 94 2.03 12.79 -10.40
CA VAL A 94 1.04 11.82 -10.91
C VAL A 94 -0.24 12.57 -11.31
N VAL A 95 -0.74 13.42 -10.41
CA VAL A 95 -1.99 14.17 -10.59
C VAL A 95 -1.95 15.10 -11.81
N LYS A 96 -0.82 15.76 -12.09
CA LYS A 96 -0.65 16.63 -13.27
C LYS A 96 -0.84 15.92 -14.62
N ASN A 97 -0.66 14.61 -14.64
CA ASN A 97 -0.84 13.78 -15.83
C ASN A 97 -2.26 13.19 -15.95
N GLY A 98 -3.21 13.62 -15.10
CA GLY A 98 -4.55 13.04 -15.06
C GLY A 98 -4.61 11.65 -14.40
N GLU A 99 -3.53 11.23 -13.74
CA GLU A 99 -3.37 9.89 -13.17
C GLU A 99 -3.63 9.88 -11.65
N GLY A 100 -3.75 8.69 -11.07
CA GLY A 100 -3.96 8.53 -9.63
C GLY A 100 -5.27 9.17 -9.18
N SER A 101 -5.23 10.04 -8.18
CA SER A 101 -6.46 10.69 -7.68
C SER A 101 -7.10 11.67 -8.67
N ALA A 102 -6.39 12.11 -9.71
CA ALA A 102 -6.99 12.96 -10.75
C ALA A 102 -8.03 12.19 -11.59
N MET A 103 -7.99 10.86 -11.64
CA MET A 103 -9.03 10.06 -12.31
C MET A 103 -10.42 10.22 -11.67
N LEU A 104 -10.48 10.67 -10.42
CA LEU A 104 -11.76 11.04 -9.77
C LEU A 104 -12.45 12.23 -10.44
N LEU A 105 -11.72 13.07 -11.18
CA LEU A 105 -12.25 14.24 -11.88
C LEU A 105 -12.81 13.92 -13.28
N ASP A 106 -12.50 12.72 -13.81
CA ASP A 106 -12.99 12.21 -15.08
C ASP A 106 -13.49 10.76 -14.92
N PRO A 107 -14.69 10.57 -14.31
CA PRO A 107 -15.23 9.24 -14.04
C PRO A 107 -15.41 8.37 -15.28
N ASP A 108 -15.78 8.97 -16.41
CA ASP A 108 -15.98 8.22 -17.67
C ASP A 108 -14.65 7.67 -18.20
N ASN A 109 -13.58 8.46 -18.12
CA ASN A 109 -12.26 7.96 -18.49
C ASN A 109 -11.73 6.91 -17.50
N ALA A 110 -12.00 7.09 -16.21
CA ALA A 110 -11.66 6.09 -15.19
C ALA A 110 -12.36 4.75 -15.48
N ALA A 111 -13.65 4.77 -15.85
CA ALA A 111 -14.40 3.58 -16.25
C ALA A 111 -13.78 2.92 -17.49
N ARG A 112 -13.48 3.68 -18.54
CA ARG A 112 -12.80 3.14 -19.74
C ARG A 112 -11.47 2.47 -19.43
N CYS A 113 -10.70 3.00 -18.48
CA CYS A 113 -9.44 2.37 -18.04
C CYS A 113 -9.70 1.02 -17.34
N VAL A 114 -10.74 0.93 -16.51
CA VAL A 114 -11.11 -0.33 -15.83
C VAL A 114 -11.61 -1.37 -16.84
N GLU A 115 -12.50 -0.97 -17.75
CA GLU A 115 -13.02 -1.82 -18.85
C GLU A 115 -11.88 -2.38 -19.68
N ALA A 116 -10.95 -1.52 -20.12
CA ALA A 116 -9.79 -1.90 -20.93
C ALA A 116 -8.86 -2.88 -20.17
N ALA A 117 -8.66 -2.67 -18.87
CA ALA A 117 -7.92 -3.61 -18.04
C ALA A 117 -8.66 -4.95 -17.89
N ALA A 118 -9.96 -4.93 -17.59
CA ALA A 118 -10.76 -6.13 -17.37
C ALA A 118 -10.81 -7.03 -18.61
N GLU A 119 -10.90 -6.43 -19.81
CA GLU A 119 -10.88 -7.15 -21.08
C GLU A 119 -9.55 -7.92 -21.32
N LYS A 120 -8.42 -7.33 -20.92
CA LYS A 120 -7.09 -7.86 -21.25
C LYS A 120 -6.41 -8.64 -20.13
N ALA A 121 -6.79 -8.41 -18.88
CA ALA A 121 -6.08 -8.94 -17.72
C ALA A 121 -6.08 -10.47 -17.61
N GLY A 122 -7.17 -11.15 -18.00
CA GLY A 122 -7.35 -12.58 -17.74
C GLY A 122 -7.32 -12.94 -16.24
N LYS A 123 -7.43 -11.94 -15.37
CA LYS A 123 -7.40 -12.00 -13.89
C LYS A 123 -8.36 -10.96 -13.32
N PRO A 124 -8.75 -11.06 -12.03
CA PRO A 124 -9.53 -10.01 -11.39
C PRO A 124 -8.83 -8.64 -11.49
N VAL A 125 -9.61 -7.63 -11.85
CA VAL A 125 -9.18 -6.21 -11.82
C VAL A 125 -9.84 -5.56 -10.62
N THR A 126 -9.06 -4.81 -9.83
CA THR A 126 -9.54 -4.05 -8.67
C THR A 126 -9.22 -2.57 -8.82
N VAL A 127 -9.87 -1.74 -8.05
CA VAL A 127 -9.63 -0.29 -8.03
C VAL A 127 -9.28 0.14 -6.61
N LYS A 128 -8.26 0.99 -6.47
CA LYS A 128 -7.98 1.66 -5.20
C LYS A 128 -8.18 3.16 -5.33
N MET A 129 -9.25 3.68 -4.69
CA MET A 129 -9.70 5.06 -4.80
C MET A 129 -9.63 5.85 -3.49
N ARG A 130 -9.85 7.15 -3.58
CA ARG A 130 -10.18 8.06 -2.47
C ARG A 130 -11.65 8.49 -2.57
N ILE A 131 -12.17 9.14 -1.50
CA ILE A 131 -13.55 9.58 -1.40
C ILE A 131 -13.79 10.99 -1.99
N GLY A 132 -12.86 11.54 -2.73
CA GLY A 132 -12.96 12.83 -3.42
C GLY A 132 -11.59 13.42 -3.71
N PHE A 133 -11.60 14.53 -4.45
CA PHE A 133 -10.39 15.25 -4.85
C PHE A 133 -10.12 16.44 -3.94
N GLU A 134 -11.12 17.27 -3.66
CA GLU A 134 -11.09 18.46 -2.81
C GLU A 134 -11.94 18.29 -1.54
N GLY A 135 -11.89 19.27 -0.63
CA GLY A 135 -12.63 19.27 0.61
C GLY A 135 -11.89 18.67 1.80
N LYS A 136 -12.13 19.22 3.00
CA LYS A 136 -11.44 18.81 4.24
C LYS A 136 -11.98 17.53 4.88
N ASP A 137 -13.27 17.21 4.63
CA ASP A 137 -13.95 16.07 5.24
C ASP A 137 -14.57 15.10 4.20
N GLY A 138 -14.16 15.21 2.94
CA GLY A 138 -14.75 14.45 1.82
C GLY A 138 -16.05 15.06 1.32
N VAL A 139 -16.44 16.17 1.92
CA VAL A 139 -17.62 16.94 1.54
C VAL A 139 -17.14 18.37 1.32
N ASP A 140 -17.09 18.79 0.05
CA ASP A 140 -17.30 20.20 -0.26
C ASP A 140 -18.75 20.48 0.09
N ALA A 141 -19.02 21.38 1.02
CA ALA A 141 -20.38 21.66 1.48
C ALA A 141 -21.31 22.10 0.34
N ASP A 142 -20.73 22.70 -0.70
CA ASP A 142 -21.46 23.23 -1.84
C ASP A 142 -21.55 22.22 -3.01
N HIS A 143 -20.61 21.26 -3.13
CA HIS A 143 -20.57 20.25 -4.20
C HIS A 143 -19.97 18.93 -3.66
N PRO A 144 -20.76 18.10 -2.96
CA PRO A 144 -20.27 16.82 -2.44
C PRO A 144 -19.90 15.90 -3.61
N TYR A 145 -18.65 15.40 -3.59
CA TYR A 145 -18.22 14.41 -4.57
C TYR A 145 -18.99 13.11 -4.36
N ASP A 146 -19.61 12.62 -5.43
CA ASP A 146 -20.35 11.34 -5.42
C ASP A 146 -19.41 10.14 -5.47
N TYR A 147 -18.77 9.84 -4.34
CA TYR A 147 -17.87 8.69 -4.22
C TYR A 147 -18.62 7.35 -4.31
N VAL A 148 -19.90 7.29 -3.97
CA VAL A 148 -20.72 6.09 -4.12
C VAL A 148 -21.03 5.85 -5.58
N GLY A 149 -21.50 6.88 -6.31
CA GLY A 149 -21.72 6.79 -7.74
C GLY A 149 -20.47 6.45 -8.53
N PHE A 150 -19.31 7.02 -8.14
CA PHE A 150 -18.02 6.67 -8.74
C PHE A 150 -17.67 5.19 -8.48
N ALA A 151 -17.80 4.69 -7.25
CA ALA A 151 -17.52 3.30 -6.93
C ALA A 151 -18.42 2.32 -7.70
N ARG A 152 -19.73 2.64 -7.82
CA ARG A 152 -20.68 1.89 -8.67
C ARG A 152 -20.31 1.92 -10.15
N LEU A 153 -19.78 3.04 -10.64
CA LEU A 153 -19.31 3.12 -12.02
C LEU A 153 -18.12 2.20 -12.24
N MET A 154 -17.18 2.14 -11.31
CA MET A 154 -16.02 1.21 -11.37
C MET A 154 -16.47 -0.26 -11.32
N GLU A 155 -17.44 -0.60 -10.47
CA GLU A 155 -18.04 -1.94 -10.45
C GLU A 155 -18.66 -2.31 -11.80
N ARG A 156 -19.48 -1.43 -12.38
CA ARG A 156 -20.08 -1.64 -13.71
C ARG A 156 -19.04 -1.78 -14.83
N ALA A 157 -17.91 -1.07 -14.70
CA ALA A 157 -16.79 -1.14 -15.62
C ALA A 157 -15.96 -2.46 -15.49
N GLY A 158 -16.32 -3.33 -14.53
CA GLY A 158 -15.71 -4.65 -14.38
C GLY A 158 -14.72 -4.78 -13.19
N ALA A 159 -14.69 -3.80 -12.28
CA ALA A 159 -13.92 -3.94 -11.06
C ALA A 159 -14.47 -5.08 -10.18
N SER A 160 -13.64 -6.06 -9.84
CA SER A 160 -13.98 -7.22 -8.99
C SER A 160 -13.90 -6.92 -7.49
N ALA A 161 -13.31 -5.80 -7.10
CA ALA A 161 -13.31 -5.26 -5.73
C ALA A 161 -12.89 -3.78 -5.76
N VAL A 162 -13.28 -3.03 -4.72
CA VAL A 162 -12.92 -1.61 -4.58
C VAL A 162 -12.25 -1.37 -3.22
N ALA A 163 -11.01 -0.90 -3.21
CA ALA A 163 -10.32 -0.45 -2.01
C ALA A 163 -10.51 1.06 -1.81
N VAL A 164 -11.02 1.46 -0.65
CA VAL A 164 -11.40 2.84 -0.36
C VAL A 164 -10.50 3.45 0.70
N HIS A 165 -9.61 4.38 0.31
CA HIS A 165 -8.97 5.25 1.29
C HIS A 165 -9.93 6.37 1.67
N ALA A 166 -10.41 6.35 2.89
CA ALA A 166 -11.47 7.22 3.41
C ALA A 166 -11.01 8.67 3.69
N ARG A 167 -10.31 9.27 2.73
CA ARG A 167 -9.84 10.66 2.70
C ARG A 167 -9.91 11.22 1.28
N THR A 168 -10.05 12.53 1.15
CA THR A 168 -9.87 13.21 -0.14
C THR A 168 -8.40 13.31 -0.53
N ARG A 169 -8.13 13.66 -1.79
CA ARG A 169 -6.77 13.94 -2.27
C ARG A 169 -6.16 15.10 -1.50
N GLN A 170 -6.92 16.17 -1.26
CA GLN A 170 -6.43 17.38 -0.59
C GLN A 170 -6.03 17.11 0.87
N GLN A 171 -6.70 16.20 1.56
CA GLN A 171 -6.34 15.80 2.91
C GLN A 171 -4.97 15.10 2.98
N TYR A 172 -4.50 14.48 1.92
CA TYR A 172 -3.31 13.59 1.97
C TYR A 172 -3.46 12.55 3.08
N TYR A 173 -2.95 12.88 4.28
CA TYR A 173 -3.00 12.05 5.49
C TYR A 173 -3.45 12.85 6.72
N SER A 174 -3.84 14.11 6.56
CA SER A 174 -4.33 14.98 7.63
C SER A 174 -5.78 14.66 8.01
N GLY A 175 -6.21 15.15 9.16
CA GLY A 175 -7.56 14.91 9.69
C GLY A 175 -7.82 13.43 10.02
N LYS A 176 -9.08 13.07 10.16
CA LYS A 176 -9.55 11.70 10.37
C LYS A 176 -10.05 11.08 9.07
N ALA A 177 -9.86 9.77 8.91
CA ALA A 177 -10.49 9.02 7.83
C ALA A 177 -12.00 8.92 8.06
N ASN A 178 -12.79 9.19 7.03
CA ASN A 178 -14.26 9.14 7.08
C ASN A 178 -14.76 7.70 6.84
N TRP A 179 -14.83 6.91 7.91
CA TRP A 179 -15.28 5.52 7.81
C TRP A 179 -16.76 5.38 7.39
N LYS A 180 -17.58 6.42 7.62
CA LYS A 180 -18.97 6.44 7.11
C LYS A 180 -19.02 6.30 5.58
N ALA A 181 -18.09 6.96 4.87
CA ALA A 181 -18.00 6.80 3.41
C ALA A 181 -17.63 5.35 2.99
N VAL A 182 -16.83 4.64 3.79
CA VAL A 182 -16.55 3.21 3.55
C VAL A 182 -17.83 2.39 3.73
N ALA A 183 -18.62 2.66 4.79
CA ALA A 183 -19.89 1.98 5.01
C ALA A 183 -20.88 2.21 3.86
N GLU A 184 -21.06 3.47 3.44
CA GLU A 184 -21.97 3.82 2.35
C GLU A 184 -21.57 3.16 1.02
N ILE A 185 -20.27 3.05 0.73
CA ILE A 185 -19.79 2.31 -0.44
C ILE A 185 -20.00 0.79 -0.25
N SER A 186 -19.76 0.25 0.96
CA SER A 186 -19.97 -1.18 1.22
C SER A 186 -21.43 -1.59 1.07
N ASP A 187 -22.36 -0.75 1.51
CA ASP A 187 -23.80 -0.98 1.35
C ASP A 187 -24.26 -0.85 -0.11
N ALA A 188 -23.52 -0.11 -0.92
CA ALA A 188 -23.92 0.24 -2.27
C ALA A 188 -23.43 -0.72 -3.36
N LEU A 189 -22.34 -1.48 -3.10
CA LEU A 189 -21.70 -2.37 -4.06
C LEU A 189 -22.04 -3.84 -3.80
N SER A 190 -22.04 -4.63 -4.86
CA SER A 190 -22.16 -6.09 -4.78
C SER A 190 -20.78 -6.78 -4.74
N VAL A 191 -19.73 -6.10 -5.21
CA VAL A 191 -18.35 -6.58 -5.12
C VAL A 191 -17.71 -6.27 -3.74
N PRO A 192 -16.71 -7.03 -3.30
CA PRO A 192 -16.03 -6.78 -2.03
C PRO A 192 -15.45 -5.37 -1.93
N VAL A 193 -15.68 -4.72 -0.79
CA VAL A 193 -15.04 -3.44 -0.43
C VAL A 193 -13.91 -3.68 0.56
N ILE A 194 -12.77 -3.03 0.32
CA ILE A 194 -11.59 -3.08 1.18
C ILE A 194 -11.43 -1.71 1.87
N GLY A 195 -11.74 -1.65 3.16
CA GLY A 195 -11.65 -0.41 3.94
C GLY A 195 -10.19 -0.04 4.23
N ASN A 196 -9.85 1.24 4.05
CA ASN A 196 -8.51 1.78 4.30
C ASN A 196 -8.57 3.20 4.88
N GLY A 197 -7.67 3.50 5.80
CA GLY A 197 -7.52 4.80 6.45
C GLY A 197 -7.63 4.69 7.97
N ASP A 198 -6.62 5.23 8.67
CA ASP A 198 -6.50 5.24 10.14
C ASP A 198 -6.57 3.87 10.85
N VAL A 199 -6.29 2.80 10.13
CA VAL A 199 -6.08 1.47 10.71
C VAL A 199 -4.67 1.42 11.26
N LYS A 200 -4.50 1.63 12.56
CA LYS A 200 -3.22 1.73 13.27
C LYS A 200 -2.93 0.52 14.13
N SER A 201 -3.92 -0.32 14.37
CA SER A 201 -3.85 -1.52 15.20
C SER A 201 -4.77 -2.61 14.65
N ALA A 202 -4.63 -3.83 15.17
CA ALA A 202 -5.55 -4.92 14.90
C ALA A 202 -6.98 -4.60 15.40
N ASP A 203 -7.10 -3.86 16.52
CA ASP A 203 -8.40 -3.44 17.04
C ASP A 203 -9.08 -2.41 16.13
N ASP A 204 -8.33 -1.43 15.56
CA ASP A 204 -8.88 -0.53 14.56
C ASP A 204 -9.39 -1.31 13.33
N ALA A 205 -8.68 -2.36 12.93
CA ALA A 205 -9.10 -3.18 11.80
C ALA A 205 -10.40 -3.95 12.11
N ARG A 206 -10.56 -4.49 13.32
CA ARG A 206 -11.81 -5.14 13.76
C ARG A 206 -12.97 -4.15 13.81
N ARG A 207 -12.71 -2.97 14.34
CA ARG A 207 -13.70 -1.89 14.38
C ARG A 207 -14.12 -1.47 12.98
N MET A 208 -13.16 -1.29 12.04
CA MET A 208 -13.49 -0.94 10.66
C MET A 208 -14.41 -1.98 10.03
N LEU A 209 -14.16 -3.28 10.18
CA LEU A 209 -15.06 -4.32 9.69
C LEU A 209 -16.47 -4.20 10.29
N SER A 210 -16.56 -4.06 11.61
CA SER A 210 -17.85 -4.03 12.30
C SER A 210 -18.63 -2.74 12.06
N GLU A 211 -17.94 -1.60 11.93
CA GLU A 211 -18.58 -0.29 11.76
C GLU A 211 -18.95 0.01 10.29
N THR A 212 -18.27 -0.63 9.33
CA THR A 212 -18.43 -0.27 7.91
C THR A 212 -18.98 -1.39 7.03
N GLY A 213 -19.06 -2.62 7.52
CA GLY A 213 -19.48 -3.77 6.71
C GLY A 213 -18.52 -4.13 5.56
N CYS A 214 -17.36 -3.50 5.46
CA CYS A 214 -16.38 -3.84 4.42
C CYS A 214 -15.90 -5.28 4.54
N SER A 215 -15.60 -5.93 3.42
CA SER A 215 -15.21 -7.34 3.38
C SER A 215 -13.80 -7.60 3.87
N LEU A 216 -12.89 -6.64 3.67
CA LEU A 216 -11.48 -6.71 4.05
C LEU A 216 -11.00 -5.35 4.56
N VAL A 217 -9.90 -5.37 5.34
CA VAL A 217 -9.25 -4.17 5.82
C VAL A 217 -7.82 -4.09 5.30
N MET A 218 -7.44 -2.91 4.80
CA MET A 218 -6.12 -2.61 4.28
C MET A 218 -5.39 -1.64 5.23
N THR A 219 -4.16 -1.99 5.60
CA THR A 219 -3.27 -1.09 6.34
C THR A 219 -2.07 -0.69 5.50
N GLY A 220 -1.57 0.52 5.71
CA GLY A 220 -0.38 1.06 5.05
C GLY A 220 0.66 1.48 6.08
N ARG A 221 0.61 2.74 6.49
CA ARG A 221 1.62 3.36 7.36
C ARG A 221 1.81 2.67 8.71
N ALA A 222 0.80 1.97 9.23
CA ALA A 222 0.92 1.25 10.48
C ALA A 222 1.82 0.01 10.40
N ALA A 223 2.02 -0.54 9.20
CA ALA A 223 2.97 -1.63 8.97
C ALA A 223 4.44 -1.17 8.92
N LEU A 224 4.70 0.15 8.82
CA LEU A 224 6.05 0.69 8.78
C LEU A 224 6.74 0.53 10.13
N GLY A 225 7.82 -0.27 10.15
CA GLY A 225 8.50 -0.63 11.40
C GLY A 225 7.71 -1.56 12.31
N ASP A 226 6.56 -2.06 11.82
CA ASP A 226 5.67 -2.94 12.58
C ASP A 226 4.95 -3.95 11.69
N PRO A 227 5.68 -4.85 11.02
CA PRO A 227 5.05 -5.88 10.20
C PRO A 227 4.20 -6.86 11.02
N TRP A 228 4.40 -6.93 12.32
CA TRP A 228 3.63 -7.80 13.23
C TRP A 228 2.16 -7.41 13.39
N ILE A 229 1.74 -6.23 12.91
CA ILE A 229 0.33 -5.83 12.91
C ILE A 229 -0.57 -6.88 12.23
N PHE A 230 -0.03 -7.64 11.28
CA PHE A 230 -0.74 -8.74 10.60
C PHE A 230 -0.85 -9.98 11.50
N ALA A 231 0.16 -10.28 12.33
CA ALA A 231 0.10 -11.36 13.32
C ALA A 231 -0.89 -11.04 14.44
N GLU A 232 -0.89 -9.80 14.93
CA GLU A 232 -1.86 -9.32 15.94
C GLU A 232 -3.32 -9.38 15.43
N TRP A 233 -3.53 -9.21 14.14
CA TRP A 233 -4.83 -9.37 13.53
C TRP A 233 -5.33 -10.81 13.63
N LYS A 234 -4.45 -11.80 13.44
CA LYS A 234 -4.79 -13.23 13.51
C LYS A 234 -4.92 -13.71 14.94
N ASP A 235 -4.03 -13.29 15.81
CA ASP A 235 -3.99 -13.66 17.22
C ASP A 235 -3.88 -12.40 18.11
N PRO A 236 -4.96 -12.05 18.83
CA PRO A 236 -4.93 -10.92 19.77
C PRO A 236 -3.87 -11.04 20.87
N LYS A 237 -3.38 -12.27 21.16
CA LYS A 237 -2.30 -12.50 22.13
C LYS A 237 -0.93 -12.10 21.60
N ALA A 238 -0.76 -11.97 20.29
CA ALA A 238 0.48 -11.49 19.64
C ALA A 238 0.70 -9.97 19.78
N SER A 239 0.19 -9.35 20.83
CA SER A 239 0.13 -7.89 21.04
C SER A 239 1.51 -7.23 21.13
N LYS A 240 1.60 -5.99 20.61
CA LYS A 240 2.76 -5.08 20.71
C LYS A 240 3.39 -4.99 22.10
N LYS A 241 2.59 -5.12 23.15
CA LYS A 241 3.01 -4.95 24.55
C LYS A 241 4.13 -5.90 24.98
N HIS A 242 4.42 -6.94 24.20
CA HIS A 242 5.36 -7.99 24.56
C HIS A 242 6.62 -8.03 23.68
N ARG A 243 6.82 -7.06 22.77
CA ARG A 243 8.01 -7.04 21.92
C ARG A 243 9.16 -6.32 22.59
N SER A 244 10.25 -7.04 22.78
CA SER A 244 11.48 -6.49 23.30
C SER A 244 12.25 -5.71 22.22
N ALA A 245 13.22 -4.89 22.66
CA ALA A 245 14.16 -4.25 21.73
C ALA A 245 14.96 -5.30 20.92
N ALA A 246 15.24 -6.45 21.50
CA ALA A 246 15.88 -7.57 20.82
C ALA A 246 15.01 -8.15 19.68
N ASP A 247 13.69 -8.26 19.85
CA ASP A 247 12.80 -8.72 18.77
C ASP A 247 12.81 -7.75 17.61
N ILE A 248 12.79 -6.44 17.91
CA ILE A 248 12.84 -5.37 16.91
C ILE A 248 14.18 -5.43 16.15
N SER A 249 15.29 -5.57 16.85
CA SER A 249 16.63 -5.71 16.26
C SER A 249 16.72 -6.94 15.35
N LYS A 250 16.23 -8.10 15.81
CA LYS A 250 16.19 -9.33 15.00
C LYS A 250 15.40 -9.15 13.71
N MET A 251 14.25 -8.47 13.76
CA MET A 251 13.46 -8.15 12.55
C MET A 251 14.21 -7.18 11.63
N MET A 252 14.90 -6.17 12.17
CA MET A 252 15.70 -5.24 11.38
C MET A 252 16.86 -5.96 10.67
N LEU A 253 17.56 -6.86 11.36
CA LEU A 253 18.64 -7.67 10.77
C LEU A 253 18.11 -8.56 9.64
N ARG A 254 16.95 -9.22 9.85
CA ARG A 254 16.29 -10.01 8.81
C ARG A 254 15.90 -9.15 7.61
N HIS A 255 15.28 -8.01 7.84
CA HIS A 255 14.88 -7.07 6.78
C HIS A 255 16.09 -6.61 5.98
N PHE A 256 17.15 -6.20 6.67
CA PHE A 256 18.38 -5.74 6.03
C PHE A 256 19.08 -6.85 5.24
N GLY A 257 19.18 -8.07 5.81
CA GLY A 257 19.74 -9.23 5.11
C GLY A 257 19.03 -9.51 3.79
N LEU A 258 17.70 -9.56 3.80
CA LEU A 258 16.89 -9.77 2.60
C LEU A 258 17.06 -8.62 1.58
N LEU A 259 17.17 -7.37 2.03
CA LEU A 259 17.42 -6.23 1.13
C LEU A 259 18.80 -6.34 0.48
N ARG A 260 19.82 -6.80 1.22
CA ARG A 260 21.18 -7.03 0.67
C ARG A 260 21.18 -8.09 -0.41
N GLU A 261 20.51 -9.21 -0.16
CA GLU A 261 20.32 -10.29 -1.15
C GLU A 261 19.63 -9.78 -2.43
N LEU A 262 18.60 -8.94 -2.28
CA LEU A 262 17.82 -8.45 -3.40
C LEU A 262 18.49 -7.32 -4.19
N LYS A 263 19.14 -6.36 -3.53
CA LYS A 263 19.54 -5.06 -4.10
C LYS A 263 21.04 -4.73 -3.95
N GLY A 264 21.79 -5.62 -3.28
CA GLY A 264 23.19 -5.37 -2.92
C GLY A 264 23.35 -4.38 -1.76
N ASP A 265 24.54 -4.36 -1.16
CA ASP A 265 24.85 -3.69 0.11
C ASP A 265 24.53 -2.19 0.08
N ARG A 266 24.96 -1.47 -0.96
CA ARG A 266 24.79 -0.02 -1.06
C ARG A 266 23.31 0.39 -1.10
N THR A 267 22.51 -0.28 -1.92
CA THR A 267 21.08 0.05 -2.07
C THR A 267 20.30 -0.36 -0.83
N ALA A 268 20.64 -1.51 -0.26
CA ALA A 268 20.06 -2.00 1.00
C ALA A 268 20.33 -1.03 2.17
N LEU A 269 21.56 -0.56 2.31
CA LEU A 269 21.95 0.42 3.33
C LEU A 269 21.10 1.70 3.21
N MET A 270 21.01 2.26 2.02
CA MET A 270 20.21 3.48 1.80
C MET A 270 18.71 3.25 2.08
N GLY A 271 18.18 2.10 1.67
CA GLY A 271 16.80 1.71 1.94
C GLY A 271 16.52 1.53 3.43
N MET A 272 17.43 0.85 4.14
CA MET A 272 17.24 0.50 5.54
C MET A 272 17.26 1.70 6.49
N ARG A 273 17.93 2.81 6.15
CA ARG A 273 17.95 4.04 6.97
C ARG A 273 16.56 4.52 7.38
N LYS A 274 15.62 4.58 6.43
CA LYS A 274 14.22 4.98 6.71
C LYS A 274 13.49 3.91 7.53
N HIS A 275 13.72 2.63 7.25
CA HIS A 275 13.10 1.53 7.99
C HIS A 275 13.59 1.47 9.44
N PHE A 276 14.89 1.70 9.69
CA PHE A 276 15.43 1.81 11.03
C PHE A 276 14.70 2.89 11.86
N GLY A 277 14.46 4.05 11.24
CA GLY A 277 13.69 5.13 11.88
C GLY A 277 12.27 4.72 12.27
N TRP A 278 11.60 3.93 11.45
CA TRP A 278 10.26 3.43 11.74
C TRP A 278 10.27 2.33 12.81
N TYR A 279 11.17 1.36 12.72
CA TYR A 279 11.31 0.27 13.71
C TYR A 279 11.62 0.80 15.12
N THR A 280 12.43 1.83 15.21
CA THR A 280 12.86 2.42 16.48
C THR A 280 11.96 3.57 16.96
N LYS A 281 10.81 3.80 16.30
CA LYS A 281 9.87 4.84 16.72
C LYS A 281 9.28 4.51 18.09
N GLY A 282 9.47 5.41 19.06
CA GLY A 282 9.00 5.23 20.42
C GLY A 282 9.97 4.44 21.34
N VAL A 283 11.06 3.88 20.78
CA VAL A 283 12.12 3.27 21.59
C VAL A 283 12.91 4.38 22.28
N ARG A 284 13.03 4.27 23.63
CA ARG A 284 13.82 5.23 24.42
C ARG A 284 15.28 5.23 23.97
N LYS A 285 15.94 6.38 24.04
CA LYS A 285 17.34 6.58 23.66
C LYS A 285 17.72 6.28 22.20
N ALA A 286 16.79 5.85 21.35
CA ALA A 286 17.06 5.53 19.94
C ALA A 286 17.37 6.76 19.06
N ALA A 287 17.22 7.99 19.56
CA ALA A 287 17.43 9.22 18.75
C ALA A 287 18.87 9.34 18.25
N GLU A 288 19.85 8.98 19.09
CA GLU A 288 21.27 9.00 18.71
C GLU A 288 21.55 7.96 17.63
N LEU A 289 21.11 6.71 17.83
CA LEU A 289 21.30 5.65 16.83
C LEU A 289 20.65 6.02 15.47
N ARG A 290 19.50 6.67 15.48
CA ARG A 290 18.86 7.15 14.23
C ARG A 290 19.73 8.18 13.50
N ARG A 291 20.44 9.06 14.22
CA ARG A 291 21.41 10.00 13.61
C ARG A 291 22.59 9.25 12.99
N GLN A 292 23.18 8.33 13.74
CA GLN A 292 24.33 7.53 13.31
C GLN A 292 23.99 6.67 12.07
N VAL A 293 22.85 5.98 12.07
CA VAL A 293 22.38 5.18 10.92
C VAL A 293 22.26 6.01 9.64
N ASN A 294 21.87 7.29 9.74
CA ASN A 294 21.77 8.16 8.56
C ASN A 294 23.14 8.49 7.94
N THR A 295 24.23 8.36 8.71
CA THR A 295 25.60 8.62 8.26
C THR A 295 26.41 7.34 8.01
N ALA A 296 25.85 6.16 8.32
CA ALA A 296 26.51 4.87 8.11
C ALA A 296 27.03 4.71 6.67
N GLN A 297 28.26 4.28 6.50
CA GLN A 297 28.94 4.17 5.21
C GLN A 297 29.01 2.71 4.72
N SER A 298 28.82 1.74 5.61
CA SER A 298 28.93 0.32 5.29
C SER A 298 27.75 -0.49 5.85
N ALA A 299 27.58 -1.69 5.32
CA ALA A 299 26.60 -2.66 5.83
C ALA A 299 26.94 -3.11 7.25
N ASP A 300 28.25 -3.31 7.54
CA ASP A 300 28.69 -3.76 8.85
C ASP A 300 28.44 -2.72 9.94
N GLU A 301 28.71 -1.45 9.64
CA GLU A 301 28.41 -0.33 10.54
C GLU A 301 26.88 -0.24 10.83
N LEU A 302 26.03 -0.46 9.83
CA LEU A 302 24.59 -0.50 10.06
C LEU A 302 24.18 -1.69 10.95
N ILE A 303 24.82 -2.86 10.78
CA ILE A 303 24.56 -4.04 11.62
C ILE A 303 24.94 -3.74 13.08
N GLU A 304 26.06 -3.06 13.32
CA GLU A 304 26.46 -2.64 14.66
C GLU A 304 25.39 -1.74 15.31
N TYR A 305 24.87 -0.75 14.58
CA TYR A 305 23.80 0.11 15.10
C TYR A 305 22.48 -0.63 15.33
N ILE A 306 22.16 -1.63 14.49
CA ILE A 306 20.98 -2.47 14.70
C ILE A 306 21.16 -3.32 15.97
N ASN A 307 22.34 -3.88 16.20
CA ASN A 307 22.64 -4.66 17.41
C ASN A 307 22.62 -3.77 18.65
N ALA A 308 23.19 -2.57 18.59
CA ALA A 308 23.10 -1.61 19.69
C ALA A 308 21.65 -1.22 20.03
N ALA A 309 20.75 -1.23 19.05
CA ALA A 309 19.33 -0.98 19.31
C ALA A 309 18.65 -2.08 20.14
N ALA A 310 19.18 -3.32 20.15
CA ALA A 310 18.66 -4.42 20.97
C ALA A 310 18.88 -4.19 22.48
N GLU A 311 19.86 -3.37 22.84
CA GLU A 311 20.22 -3.07 24.23
C GLU A 311 19.45 -1.86 24.81
N LEU A 312 18.64 -1.20 23.96
CA LEU A 312 17.83 -0.05 24.38
C LEU A 312 16.61 -0.51 25.19
N SER A 313 16.46 0.03 26.37
CA SER A 313 15.37 -0.25 27.32
C SER A 313 14.44 0.97 27.51
#